data_af4e4c8994c44c0ff7f63faa868d77b9
#
_entry.id   af4e4c8994c44c0ff7f63faa868d77b9
#
_cell.length_a   1.000
_cell.length_b   1.000
_cell.length_c   1.000
_cell.angle_alpha   90.00
_cell.angle_beta   90.00
_cell.angle_gamma   90.00
#
_symmetry.space_group_name_H-M   'P 1'
#
loop_
_entity.id
_entity.type
_entity.pdbx_description
1 polymer ?
#
loop_
_entity_poly.entity_id
_entity_poly.type
_entity_poly.pdbx_seq_one_letter_code
_entity_poly.pdbx_strand_id
1 'polypeptide(L)'
;MAKNVLTAWQRLIGLLKLDKRDIFQTFYYAIFAGIVNLTLPLGIQAIINLIQGAQISTSWIVLVVLVTGGVAFGGLLQLMQIRIIENVQQKIFTRASFEFIYRFPKIKMSELRDYYPPELANRFFDTLTVQKSLSKVLLDFPAALLQIIFGLLLLSFYHPFFIIYGLLLMLLIYVVFKFTAQKGLETSLQESKYKYKVAHWIQEVARSLVSFKLSGNTTHGLDKNDELVGEYLQARENHFRILVIQFIQMIGFKVLVTAGLLLIGGLLVLNQEMNIGQFVAAEIIILLVISSVEKLIRGLETIYDLLTSLEKLGQVVDKDLESQKGEVPLTTETSLTVEISDLSYKSYGVKNKILDNISLTILPNTTTLLLGKNGSGKTTLLRLMAGLVRPTEGAVYVNNIALDNIVPNHYRSFIGQSFTEESPFEGSILNNITFGDETISQKDLYWAIEKTCLTKFVKEQPKGIHTILFPEGQQIPHNVAKKILLARAIVRKPKLLILKEPLDQLDVEEVISIMNFLSDKSNPWSLVIVSHDKNWENRVDRIITLDGGKIINAN
;
A
#
# COMPACT_ATOMS: atom_id res chain seq x y z
N MET A 1 7.77 -16.93 -16.83
CA MET A 1 8.06 -15.60 -17.41
C MET A 1 8.42 -14.67 -16.27
N ALA A 2 9.57 -13.99 -16.32
CA ALA A 2 9.93 -13.01 -15.32
C ALA A 2 8.89 -11.87 -15.38
N LYS A 3 8.28 -11.58 -14.24
CA LYS A 3 7.29 -10.51 -14.10
C LYS A 3 7.97 -9.18 -14.42
N ASN A 4 7.47 -8.40 -15.37
CA ASN A 4 7.94 -7.03 -15.59
C ASN A 4 7.48 -6.19 -14.38
N VAL A 5 8.29 -6.21 -13.31
CA VAL A 5 8.05 -5.35 -12.15
C VAL A 5 8.27 -3.91 -12.60
N LEU A 6 7.25 -3.08 -12.45
CA LEU A 6 7.33 -1.68 -12.80
C LEU A 6 8.43 -0.99 -11.98
N THR A 7 9.24 -0.17 -12.62
CA THR A 7 10.21 0.66 -11.89
C THR A 7 9.50 1.78 -11.13
N ALA A 8 10.12 2.32 -10.06
CA ALA A 8 9.57 3.44 -9.30
C ALA A 8 9.23 4.65 -10.20
N TRP A 9 10.05 4.92 -11.22
CA TRP A 9 9.80 5.96 -12.22
C TRP A 9 8.57 5.67 -13.09
N GLN A 10 8.37 4.43 -13.52
CA GLN A 10 7.18 4.05 -14.29
C GLN A 10 5.90 4.20 -13.47
N ARG A 11 5.95 3.87 -12.17
CA ARG A 11 4.84 4.09 -11.24
C ARG A 11 4.54 5.57 -11.06
N LEU A 12 5.57 6.41 -10.91
CA LEU A 12 5.42 7.86 -10.82
C LEU A 12 4.74 8.42 -12.09
N ILE A 13 5.23 8.04 -13.27
CA ILE A 13 4.63 8.47 -14.55
C ILE A 13 3.18 7.98 -14.66
N GLY A 14 2.90 6.75 -14.24
CA GLY A 14 1.55 6.20 -14.17
C GLY A 14 0.62 7.03 -13.29
N LEU A 15 1.08 7.39 -12.08
CA LEU A 15 0.34 8.24 -11.15
C LEU A 15 0.07 9.63 -11.73
N LEU A 16 1.08 10.27 -12.33
CA LEU A 16 0.94 11.59 -12.94
C LEU A 16 -0.06 11.59 -14.12
N LYS A 17 -0.12 10.52 -14.90
CA LYS A 17 -1.09 10.39 -16.01
C LYS A 17 -2.55 10.39 -15.52
N LEU A 18 -2.83 9.90 -14.32
CA LEU A 18 -4.19 9.89 -13.77
C LEU A 18 -4.73 11.31 -13.52
N ASP A 19 -3.88 12.25 -13.12
CA ASP A 19 -4.24 13.61 -12.75
C ASP A 19 -3.63 14.64 -13.72
N LYS A 20 -3.38 14.25 -14.98
CA LYS A 20 -2.71 15.07 -16.00
C LYS A 20 -3.32 16.48 -16.16
N ARG A 21 -4.63 16.64 -16.01
CA ARG A 21 -5.33 17.93 -16.12
C ARG A 21 -4.95 18.88 -14.99
N ASP A 22 -4.97 18.39 -13.77
CA ASP A 22 -4.64 19.17 -12.57
C ASP A 22 -3.15 19.55 -12.57
N ILE A 23 -2.29 18.61 -12.99
CA ILE A 23 -0.85 18.82 -13.11
C ILE A 23 -0.55 19.88 -14.19
N PHE A 24 -1.21 19.79 -15.34
CA PHE A 24 -1.05 20.78 -16.41
C PHE A 24 -1.51 22.18 -15.96
N GLN A 25 -2.63 22.29 -15.25
CA GLN A 25 -3.07 23.55 -14.66
C GLN A 25 -2.06 24.13 -13.67
N THR A 26 -1.50 23.29 -12.79
CA THR A 26 -0.46 23.71 -11.83
C THR A 26 0.77 24.26 -12.56
N PHE A 27 1.20 23.57 -13.62
CA PHE A 27 2.33 24.01 -14.44
C PHE A 27 2.03 25.33 -15.19
N TYR A 28 0.82 25.47 -15.69
CA TYR A 28 0.36 26.72 -16.33
C TYR A 28 0.43 27.91 -15.37
N TYR A 29 -0.10 27.76 -14.15
CA TYR A 29 0.03 28.80 -13.11
C TYR A 29 1.48 29.06 -12.72
N ALA A 30 2.34 28.05 -12.72
CA ALA A 30 3.76 28.22 -12.44
C ALA A 30 4.45 29.09 -13.51
N ILE A 31 4.12 28.92 -14.79
CA ILE A 31 4.65 29.77 -15.87
C ILE A 31 4.26 31.24 -15.64
N PHE A 32 2.97 31.52 -15.41
CA PHE A 32 2.51 32.88 -15.17
C PHE A 32 3.13 33.49 -13.91
N ALA A 33 3.19 32.73 -12.80
CA ALA A 33 3.86 33.17 -11.59
C ALA A 33 5.35 33.46 -11.81
N GLY A 34 6.05 32.63 -12.60
CA GLY A 34 7.45 32.84 -12.97
C GLY A 34 7.67 34.14 -13.75
N ILE A 35 6.81 34.43 -14.75
CA ILE A 35 6.87 35.68 -15.51
C ILE A 35 6.58 36.89 -14.62
N VAL A 36 5.54 36.81 -13.78
CA VAL A 36 5.16 37.90 -12.87
C VAL A 36 6.26 38.17 -11.84
N ASN A 37 6.95 37.14 -11.35
CA ASN A 37 8.05 37.31 -10.39
C ASN A 37 9.25 38.11 -10.98
N LEU A 38 9.40 38.19 -12.31
CA LEU A 38 10.41 39.04 -12.94
C LEU A 38 10.09 40.54 -12.85
N THR A 39 8.85 40.91 -12.53
CA THR A 39 8.49 42.32 -12.34
C THR A 39 9.26 42.96 -11.19
N LEU A 40 9.62 42.18 -10.18
CA LEU A 40 10.36 42.66 -9.01
C LEU A 40 11.78 43.15 -9.38
N PRO A 41 12.70 42.34 -9.98
CA PRO A 41 14.02 42.83 -10.34
C PRO A 41 13.99 43.96 -11.39
N LEU A 42 13.09 43.87 -12.39
CA LEU A 42 12.93 44.90 -13.40
C LEU A 42 12.40 46.21 -12.80
N GLY A 43 11.42 46.11 -11.91
CA GLY A 43 10.87 47.25 -11.21
C GLY A 43 11.89 47.94 -10.30
N ILE A 44 12.68 47.17 -9.56
CA ILE A 44 13.77 47.72 -8.71
C ILE A 44 14.82 48.42 -9.58
N GLN A 45 15.22 47.84 -10.71
CA GLN A 45 16.12 48.49 -11.67
C GLN A 45 15.59 49.87 -12.12
N ALA A 46 14.32 49.91 -12.53
CA ALA A 46 13.69 51.15 -12.98
C ALA A 46 13.57 52.17 -11.85
N ILE A 47 13.24 51.77 -10.64
CA ILE A 47 13.18 52.62 -9.45
C ILE A 47 14.58 53.20 -9.15
N ILE A 48 15.65 52.39 -9.17
CA ILE A 48 17.02 52.88 -8.92
C ILE A 48 17.42 53.92 -9.96
N ASN A 49 17.12 53.65 -11.24
CA ASN A 49 17.46 54.60 -12.30
C ASN A 49 16.71 55.93 -12.16
N LEU A 50 15.44 55.94 -11.69
CA LEU A 50 14.69 57.15 -11.40
C LEU A 50 15.27 57.91 -10.20
N ILE A 51 15.67 57.20 -9.17
CA ILE A 51 16.28 57.81 -7.96
C ILE A 51 17.62 58.46 -8.31
N GLN A 52 18.45 57.82 -9.15
CA GLN A 52 19.72 58.42 -9.59
C GLN A 52 19.54 59.67 -10.43
N GLY A 53 18.41 59.78 -11.14
CA GLY A 53 18.03 60.99 -11.91
C GLY A 53 17.48 62.13 -11.02
N ALA A 54 17.45 61.97 -9.69
CA ALA A 54 16.93 62.92 -8.68
C ALA A 54 15.54 63.46 -8.97
N GLN A 55 14.70 62.70 -9.69
CA GLN A 55 13.34 63.11 -10.04
C GLN A 55 12.28 62.34 -9.20
N ILE A 56 11.67 63.04 -8.24
CA ILE A 56 10.42 62.57 -7.61
C ILE A 56 9.29 62.86 -8.63
N SER A 57 8.95 61.83 -9.42
CA SER A 57 7.91 61.94 -10.45
C SER A 57 6.73 61.05 -10.15
N THR A 58 5.55 61.37 -10.71
CA THR A 58 4.37 60.48 -10.68
C THR A 58 4.71 59.07 -11.18
N SER A 59 5.67 58.97 -12.13
CA SER A 59 6.18 57.69 -12.66
C SER A 59 6.75 56.77 -11.58
N TRP A 60 7.41 57.31 -10.55
CA TRP A 60 7.93 56.52 -9.44
C TRP A 60 6.80 55.84 -8.65
N ILE A 61 5.73 56.59 -8.33
CA ILE A 61 4.56 56.08 -7.59
C ILE A 61 3.87 54.99 -8.40
N VAL A 62 3.64 55.21 -9.70
CA VAL A 62 3.02 54.24 -10.59
C VAL A 62 3.84 52.94 -10.64
N LEU A 63 5.17 53.07 -10.74
CA LEU A 63 6.05 51.92 -10.77
C LEU A 63 6.03 51.10 -9.48
N VAL A 64 6.01 51.75 -8.32
CA VAL A 64 5.86 51.09 -7.01
C VAL A 64 4.54 50.34 -6.92
N VAL A 65 3.44 50.95 -7.36
CA VAL A 65 2.10 50.31 -7.39
C VAL A 65 2.10 49.10 -8.32
N LEU A 66 2.74 49.19 -9.49
CA LEU A 66 2.80 48.10 -10.46
C LEU A 66 3.64 46.92 -9.92
N VAL A 67 4.79 47.18 -9.31
CA VAL A 67 5.65 46.15 -8.72
C VAL A 67 4.96 45.43 -7.54
N THR A 68 4.37 46.23 -6.62
CA THR A 68 3.65 45.65 -5.48
C THR A 68 2.40 44.87 -5.91
N GLY A 69 1.69 45.37 -6.93
CA GLY A 69 0.58 44.66 -7.56
C GLY A 69 1.03 43.34 -8.22
N GLY A 70 2.18 43.35 -8.87
CA GLY A 70 2.81 42.14 -9.44
C GLY A 70 3.12 41.09 -8.37
N VAL A 71 3.72 41.48 -7.25
CA VAL A 71 3.98 40.58 -6.12
C VAL A 71 2.69 40.00 -5.55
N ALA A 72 1.66 40.83 -5.36
CA ALA A 72 0.35 40.37 -4.87
C ALA A 72 -0.30 39.36 -5.84
N PHE A 73 -0.25 39.65 -7.15
CA PHE A 73 -0.79 38.77 -8.18
C PHE A 73 -0.02 37.43 -8.26
N GLY A 74 1.31 37.46 -8.16
CA GLY A 74 2.15 36.26 -8.04
C GLY A 74 1.76 35.38 -6.86
N GLY A 75 1.50 35.99 -5.69
CA GLY A 75 1.00 35.30 -4.49
C GLY A 75 -0.38 34.66 -4.72
N LEU A 76 -1.29 35.35 -5.45
CA LEU A 76 -2.60 34.77 -5.80
C LEU A 76 -2.46 33.54 -6.70
N LEU A 77 -1.57 33.57 -7.71
CA LEU A 77 -1.29 32.42 -8.58
C LEU A 77 -0.74 31.22 -7.77
N GLN A 78 0.15 31.48 -6.82
CA GLN A 78 0.67 30.43 -5.93
C GLN A 78 -0.46 29.82 -5.06
N LEU A 79 -1.37 30.63 -4.54
CA LEU A 79 -2.53 30.15 -3.78
C LEU A 79 -3.43 29.23 -4.62
N MET A 80 -3.63 29.56 -5.90
CA MET A 80 -4.38 28.69 -6.84
C MET A 80 -3.67 27.36 -7.06
N GLN A 81 -2.34 27.36 -7.19
CA GLN A 81 -1.55 26.12 -7.31
C GLN A 81 -1.70 25.23 -6.08
N ILE A 82 -1.57 25.80 -4.88
CA ILE A 82 -1.72 25.07 -3.61
C ILE A 82 -3.10 24.40 -3.55
N ARG A 83 -4.16 25.07 -3.96
CA ARG A 83 -5.52 24.51 -3.96
C ARG A 83 -5.66 23.30 -4.91
N ILE A 84 -5.07 23.38 -6.10
CA ILE A 84 -5.10 22.27 -7.06
C ILE A 84 -4.32 21.08 -6.51
N ILE A 85 -3.15 21.33 -5.94
CA ILE A 85 -2.31 20.27 -5.38
C ILE A 85 -2.99 19.59 -4.19
N GLU A 86 -3.68 20.32 -3.34
CA GLU A 86 -4.49 19.75 -2.25
C GLU A 86 -5.54 18.77 -2.80
N ASN A 87 -6.24 19.13 -3.86
CA ASN A 87 -7.19 18.23 -4.52
C ASN A 87 -6.50 16.95 -5.04
N VAL A 88 -5.30 17.06 -5.61
CA VAL A 88 -4.51 15.89 -6.07
C VAL A 88 -4.13 15.00 -4.90
N GLN A 89 -3.70 15.58 -3.76
CA GLN A 89 -3.38 14.82 -2.55
C GLN A 89 -4.58 14.02 -2.05
N GLN A 90 -5.75 14.63 -1.96
CA GLN A 90 -6.99 13.97 -1.54
C GLN A 90 -7.36 12.82 -2.48
N LYS A 91 -7.23 13.01 -3.80
CA LYS A 91 -7.45 11.95 -4.80
C LYS A 91 -6.48 10.79 -4.62
N ILE A 92 -5.18 11.04 -4.35
CA ILE A 92 -4.17 9.99 -4.14
C ILE A 92 -4.53 9.15 -2.92
N PHE A 93 -4.87 9.78 -1.79
CA PHE A 93 -5.25 9.06 -0.57
C PHE A 93 -6.48 8.18 -0.79
N THR A 94 -7.53 8.77 -1.37
CA THR A 94 -8.78 8.06 -1.63
C THR A 94 -8.55 6.85 -2.54
N ARG A 95 -7.84 7.04 -3.68
CA ARG A 95 -7.53 5.93 -4.59
C ARG A 95 -6.70 4.84 -3.92
N ALA A 96 -5.66 5.20 -3.18
CA ALA A 96 -4.83 4.22 -2.49
C ALA A 96 -5.64 3.42 -1.47
N SER A 97 -6.50 4.07 -0.69
CA SER A 97 -7.37 3.40 0.28
C SER A 97 -8.28 2.37 -0.39
N PHE A 98 -9.02 2.79 -1.43
CA PHE A 98 -9.92 1.87 -2.16
C PHE A 98 -9.16 0.77 -2.90
N GLU A 99 -7.99 1.08 -3.48
CA GLU A 99 -7.15 0.10 -4.17
C GLU A 99 -6.66 -0.99 -3.22
N PHE A 100 -6.21 -0.63 -2.01
CA PHE A 100 -5.77 -1.60 -1.01
C PHE A 100 -6.91 -2.51 -0.56
N ILE A 101 -8.06 -1.95 -0.18
CA ILE A 101 -9.23 -2.73 0.25
C ILE A 101 -9.76 -3.62 -0.87
N TYR A 102 -9.75 -3.14 -2.11
CA TYR A 102 -10.18 -3.93 -3.27
C TYR A 102 -9.24 -5.10 -3.55
N ARG A 103 -7.92 -4.90 -3.40
CA ARG A 103 -6.90 -5.90 -3.76
C ARG A 103 -6.70 -6.96 -2.70
N PHE A 104 -6.61 -6.60 -1.43
CA PHE A 104 -6.27 -7.55 -0.37
C PHE A 104 -7.06 -8.86 -0.43
N PRO A 105 -8.40 -8.86 -0.54
CA PRO A 105 -9.17 -10.11 -0.62
C PRO A 105 -8.98 -10.88 -1.93
N LYS A 106 -8.37 -10.26 -2.95
CA LYS A 106 -8.23 -10.84 -4.29
C LYS A 106 -6.79 -11.21 -4.64
N ILE A 107 -5.82 -10.89 -3.79
CA ILE A 107 -4.42 -11.29 -4.01
C ILE A 107 -4.33 -12.81 -3.94
N LYS A 108 -3.69 -13.43 -4.94
CA LYS A 108 -3.43 -14.88 -4.91
C LYS A 108 -2.66 -15.27 -3.67
N MET A 109 -3.09 -16.33 -2.98
CA MET A 109 -2.40 -16.83 -1.78
C MET A 109 -0.92 -17.17 -2.05
N SER A 110 -0.57 -17.54 -3.29
CA SER A 110 0.82 -17.77 -3.69
C SER A 110 1.70 -16.54 -3.61
N GLU A 111 1.14 -15.34 -3.80
CA GLU A 111 1.86 -14.05 -3.73
C GLU A 111 2.06 -13.56 -2.28
N LEU A 112 1.35 -14.15 -1.31
CA LEU A 112 1.42 -13.78 0.11
C LEU A 112 2.33 -14.69 0.94
N ARG A 113 2.94 -15.72 0.34
CA ARG A 113 3.72 -16.74 1.06
C ARG A 113 4.87 -16.18 1.89
N ASP A 114 5.61 -15.23 1.30
CA ASP A 114 6.81 -14.63 1.89
C ASP A 114 6.49 -13.35 2.67
N TYR A 115 5.21 -13.07 2.88
CA TYR A 115 4.75 -11.84 3.50
C TYR A 115 3.73 -12.13 4.60
N TYR A 116 3.81 -11.37 5.66
CA TYR A 116 2.77 -11.30 6.67
C TYR A 116 1.73 -10.25 6.24
N PRO A 117 0.47 -10.64 5.90
CA PRO A 117 -0.52 -9.70 5.35
C PRO A 117 -0.76 -8.42 6.15
N PRO A 118 -0.83 -8.44 7.51
CA PRO A 118 -0.94 -7.21 8.29
C PRO A 118 0.27 -6.27 8.15
N GLU A 119 1.49 -6.80 7.95
CA GLU A 119 2.67 -5.97 7.66
C GLU A 119 2.56 -5.30 6.28
N LEU A 120 2.05 -6.02 5.28
CA LEU A 120 1.80 -5.43 3.97
C LEU A 120 0.77 -4.29 4.02
N ALA A 121 -0.22 -4.36 4.91
CA ALA A 121 -1.19 -3.29 5.10
C ALA A 121 -0.52 -1.98 5.57
N ASN A 122 0.57 -2.06 6.35
CA ASN A 122 1.31 -0.87 6.78
C ASN A 122 1.95 -0.10 5.63
N ARG A 123 2.15 -0.72 4.45
CA ARG A 123 2.61 0.00 3.24
C ARG A 123 1.63 1.09 2.83
N PHE A 124 0.38 1.03 3.26
CA PHE A 124 -0.58 2.11 3.05
C PHE A 124 -0.11 3.47 3.59
N PHE A 125 0.64 3.49 4.70
CA PHE A 125 1.16 4.74 5.27
C PHE A 125 2.19 5.43 4.38
N ASP A 126 2.84 4.71 3.45
CA ASP A 126 3.69 5.33 2.44
C ASP A 126 2.91 6.26 1.50
N THR A 127 1.58 6.11 1.41
CA THR A 127 0.70 7.05 0.69
C THR A 127 0.82 8.47 1.21
N LEU A 128 0.98 8.66 2.53
CA LEU A 128 1.17 9.99 3.13
C LEU A 128 2.49 10.64 2.68
N THR A 129 3.54 9.83 2.56
CA THR A 129 4.83 10.30 2.02
C THR A 129 4.70 10.65 0.55
N VAL A 130 4.01 9.82 -0.25
CA VAL A 130 3.72 10.11 -1.67
C VAL A 130 2.96 11.43 -1.81
N GLN A 131 1.91 11.66 -1.01
CA GLN A 131 1.14 12.91 -1.04
C GLN A 131 2.04 14.13 -0.78
N LYS A 132 2.79 14.11 0.33
CA LYS A 132 3.65 15.23 0.74
C LYS A 132 4.78 15.48 -0.25
N SER A 133 5.46 14.43 -0.68
CA SER A 133 6.61 14.52 -1.59
C SER A 133 6.18 14.93 -2.99
N LEU A 134 5.07 14.36 -3.51
CA LEU A 134 4.56 14.74 -4.82
C LEU A 134 4.10 16.20 -4.85
N SER A 135 3.47 16.69 -3.78
CA SER A 135 3.11 18.12 -3.64
C SER A 135 4.32 19.02 -3.79
N LYS A 136 5.38 18.76 -3.03
CA LYS A 136 6.62 19.55 -3.11
C LYS A 136 7.23 19.48 -4.51
N VAL A 137 7.29 18.29 -5.10
CA VAL A 137 7.83 18.12 -6.46
C VAL A 137 7.01 18.89 -7.48
N LEU A 138 5.68 18.87 -7.42
CA LEU A 138 4.83 19.56 -8.38
C LEU A 138 4.77 21.09 -8.19
N LEU A 139 5.04 21.60 -6.98
CA LEU A 139 5.08 23.04 -6.71
C LEU A 139 6.49 23.61 -6.92
N ASP A 140 7.49 23.03 -6.22
CA ASP A 140 8.81 23.63 -6.12
C ASP A 140 9.65 23.42 -7.38
N PHE A 141 9.59 22.23 -8.04
CA PHE A 141 10.42 21.94 -9.19
C PHE A 141 10.06 22.77 -10.45
N PRO A 142 8.78 22.83 -10.87
CA PRO A 142 8.42 23.68 -12.00
C PRO A 142 8.71 25.16 -11.73
N ALA A 143 8.38 25.64 -10.52
CA ALA A 143 8.65 27.03 -10.14
C ALA A 143 10.17 27.35 -10.17
N ALA A 144 10.99 26.47 -9.60
CA ALA A 144 12.46 26.66 -9.58
C ALA A 144 13.05 26.58 -10.99
N LEU A 145 12.65 25.59 -11.81
CA LEU A 145 13.12 25.47 -13.19
C LEU A 145 12.75 26.69 -14.04
N LEU A 146 11.50 27.14 -13.96
CA LEU A 146 11.05 28.33 -14.70
C LEU A 146 11.77 29.58 -14.23
N GLN A 147 12.00 29.72 -12.92
CA GLN A 147 12.72 30.88 -12.36
C GLN A 147 14.18 30.89 -12.81
N ILE A 148 14.84 29.72 -12.91
CA ILE A 148 16.20 29.62 -13.48
C ILE A 148 16.18 30.04 -14.97
N ILE A 149 15.26 29.46 -15.76
CA ILE A 149 15.17 29.73 -17.20
C ILE A 149 14.89 31.22 -17.45
N PHE A 150 13.87 31.79 -16.82
CA PHE A 150 13.50 33.17 -17.00
C PHE A 150 14.53 34.14 -16.42
N GLY A 151 15.16 33.80 -15.28
CA GLY A 151 16.25 34.57 -14.70
C GLY A 151 17.48 34.64 -15.60
N LEU A 152 17.94 33.49 -16.12
CA LEU A 152 19.07 33.45 -17.05
C LEU A 152 18.76 34.12 -18.39
N LEU A 153 17.53 33.96 -18.89
CA LEU A 153 17.09 34.66 -20.10
C LEU A 153 17.10 36.20 -19.90
N LEU A 154 16.62 36.69 -18.76
CA LEU A 154 16.64 38.11 -18.45
C LEU A 154 18.05 38.66 -18.31
N LEU A 155 18.96 37.91 -17.65
CA LEU A 155 20.37 38.27 -17.54
C LEU A 155 21.06 38.37 -18.91
N SER A 156 20.69 37.52 -19.87
CA SER A 156 21.26 37.51 -21.20
C SER A 156 20.99 38.82 -21.98
N PHE A 157 19.91 39.55 -21.65
CA PHE A 157 19.58 40.85 -22.23
C PHE A 157 20.45 42.00 -21.67
N TYR A 158 21.09 41.82 -20.52
CA TYR A 158 21.95 42.88 -19.97
C TYR A 158 23.32 42.92 -20.61
N HIS A 159 23.96 41.73 -20.80
CA HIS A 159 25.23 41.62 -21.48
C HIS A 159 25.46 40.20 -22.03
N PRO A 160 26.04 40.05 -23.24
CA PRO A 160 26.32 38.74 -23.87
C PRO A 160 27.10 37.76 -22.99
N PHE A 161 27.94 38.25 -22.11
CA PHE A 161 28.71 37.46 -21.17
C PHE A 161 27.78 36.56 -20.31
N PHE A 162 26.62 37.05 -19.89
CA PHE A 162 25.68 36.28 -19.08
C PHE A 162 25.08 35.06 -19.80
N ILE A 163 25.15 35.00 -21.14
CA ILE A 163 24.76 33.82 -21.91
C ILE A 163 25.72 32.66 -21.61
N ILE A 164 27.04 32.94 -21.74
CA ILE A 164 28.08 31.93 -21.44
C ILE A 164 28.02 31.50 -19.99
N TYR A 165 27.87 32.47 -19.11
CA TYR A 165 27.70 32.23 -17.67
C TYR A 165 26.48 31.35 -17.36
N GLY A 166 25.33 31.61 -17.96
CA GLY A 166 24.11 30.82 -17.82
C GLY A 166 24.26 29.38 -18.33
N LEU A 167 24.94 29.19 -19.48
CA LEU A 167 25.25 27.85 -20.00
C LEU A 167 26.15 27.05 -19.06
N LEU A 168 27.16 27.71 -18.47
CA LEU A 168 28.05 27.09 -17.49
C LEU A 168 27.28 26.68 -16.23
N LEU A 169 26.35 27.50 -15.74
CA LEU A 169 25.49 27.18 -14.61
C LEU A 169 24.60 25.97 -14.90
N MET A 170 23.96 25.92 -16.07
CA MET A 170 23.12 24.79 -16.47
C MET A 170 23.93 23.49 -16.57
N LEU A 171 25.16 23.55 -17.10
CA LEU A 171 26.06 22.41 -17.16
C LEU A 171 26.41 21.90 -15.75
N LEU A 172 26.72 22.81 -14.84
CA LEU A 172 27.08 22.46 -13.45
C LEU A 172 25.91 21.82 -12.70
N ILE A 173 24.69 22.33 -12.87
CA ILE A 173 23.47 21.71 -12.33
C ILE A 173 23.32 20.29 -12.89
N TYR A 174 23.45 20.11 -14.21
CA TYR A 174 23.37 18.81 -14.86
C TYR A 174 24.38 17.80 -14.28
N VAL A 175 25.62 18.22 -14.07
CA VAL A 175 26.68 17.38 -13.50
C VAL A 175 26.33 16.91 -12.10
N VAL A 176 25.84 17.81 -11.24
CA VAL A 176 25.42 17.47 -9.86
C VAL A 176 24.34 16.38 -9.89
N PHE A 177 23.30 16.58 -10.69
CA PHE A 177 22.21 15.61 -10.79
C PHE A 177 22.66 14.27 -11.35
N LYS A 178 23.45 14.25 -12.41
CA LYS A 178 23.92 13.03 -13.07
C LYS A 178 24.73 12.11 -12.16
N PHE A 179 25.61 12.66 -11.34
CA PHE A 179 26.51 11.86 -10.50
C PHE A 179 25.91 11.40 -9.18
N THR A 180 24.86 12.06 -8.67
CA THR A 180 24.35 11.79 -7.33
C THR A 180 22.94 11.17 -7.30
N ALA A 181 22.11 11.38 -8.32
CA ALA A 181 20.70 11.00 -8.28
C ALA A 181 20.47 9.48 -8.15
N GLN A 182 21.20 8.66 -8.90
CA GLN A 182 21.02 7.20 -8.86
C GLN A 182 21.46 6.62 -7.52
N LYS A 183 22.65 7.01 -7.03
CA LYS A 183 23.15 6.55 -5.73
C LYS A 183 22.25 6.99 -4.57
N GLY A 184 21.70 8.19 -4.66
CA GLY A 184 20.73 8.70 -3.68
C GLY A 184 19.47 7.83 -3.61
N LEU A 185 18.92 7.41 -4.74
CA LEU A 185 17.76 6.51 -4.77
C LEU A 185 18.10 5.13 -4.20
N GLU A 186 19.23 4.54 -4.60
CA GLU A 186 19.66 3.23 -4.11
C GLU A 186 19.84 3.21 -2.58
N THR A 187 20.47 4.23 -2.02
CA THR A 187 20.68 4.35 -0.57
C THR A 187 19.37 4.61 0.17
N SER A 188 18.45 5.42 -0.37
CA SER A 188 17.11 5.63 0.19
C SER A 188 16.28 4.34 0.24
N LEU A 189 16.33 3.52 -0.82
CA LEU A 189 15.66 2.20 -0.85
C LEU A 189 16.23 1.27 0.22
N GLN A 190 17.56 1.27 0.43
CA GLN A 190 18.21 0.46 1.47
C GLN A 190 17.79 0.93 2.87
N GLU A 191 17.83 2.22 3.15
CA GLU A 191 17.37 2.80 4.41
C GLU A 191 15.92 2.41 4.72
N SER A 192 15.04 2.56 3.73
CA SER A 192 13.64 2.17 3.87
C SER A 192 13.46 0.67 4.16
N LYS A 193 14.27 -0.20 3.55
CA LYS A 193 14.25 -1.64 3.83
C LYS A 193 14.52 -1.94 5.31
N TYR A 194 15.55 -1.32 5.88
CA TYR A 194 15.92 -1.54 7.28
C TYR A 194 14.94 -0.90 8.25
N LYS A 195 14.40 0.28 7.94
CA LYS A 195 13.31 0.90 8.70
C LYS A 195 12.13 -0.06 8.89
N TYR A 196 11.72 -0.75 7.82
CA TYR A 196 10.63 -1.70 7.89
C TYR A 196 10.98 -2.98 8.66
N LYS A 197 12.24 -3.42 8.68
CA LYS A 197 12.67 -4.53 9.55
C LYS A 197 12.50 -4.19 11.03
N VAL A 198 12.88 -2.97 11.44
CA VAL A 198 12.69 -2.49 12.82
C VAL A 198 11.19 -2.44 13.16
N ALA A 199 10.37 -1.85 12.28
CA ALA A 199 8.92 -1.78 12.49
C ALA A 199 8.28 -3.18 12.61
N HIS A 200 8.70 -4.13 11.77
CA HIS A 200 8.25 -5.52 11.83
C HIS A 200 8.60 -6.17 13.17
N TRP A 201 9.83 -5.98 13.67
CA TRP A 201 10.23 -6.52 14.97
C TRP A 201 9.40 -5.96 16.12
N ILE A 202 9.14 -4.66 16.13
CA ILE A 202 8.25 -4.03 17.13
C ILE A 202 6.84 -4.66 17.07
N GLN A 203 6.30 -4.91 15.88
CA GLN A 203 5.01 -5.59 15.71
C GLN A 203 5.04 -7.04 16.23
N GLU A 204 6.13 -7.78 15.98
CA GLU A 204 6.27 -9.15 16.49
C GLU A 204 6.29 -9.20 18.01
N VAL A 205 7.00 -8.28 18.66
CA VAL A 205 7.00 -8.14 20.12
C VAL A 205 5.59 -7.80 20.64
N ALA A 206 4.90 -6.86 19.98
CA ALA A 206 3.54 -6.47 20.36
C ALA A 206 2.53 -7.62 20.17
N ARG A 207 2.63 -8.37 19.07
CA ARG A 207 1.79 -9.54 18.78
C ARG A 207 2.01 -10.66 19.79
N SER A 208 3.26 -10.86 20.20
CA SER A 208 3.67 -11.93 21.13
C SER A 208 3.83 -11.42 22.57
N LEU A 209 3.09 -10.35 22.94
CA LEU A 209 3.23 -9.62 24.20
C LEU A 209 3.23 -10.53 25.43
N VAL A 210 2.32 -11.49 25.51
CA VAL A 210 2.21 -12.41 26.65
C VAL A 210 3.48 -13.27 26.79
N SER A 211 4.00 -13.78 25.65
CA SER A 211 5.24 -14.57 25.65
C SER A 211 6.43 -13.76 26.15
N PHE A 212 6.57 -12.50 25.68
CA PHE A 212 7.63 -11.60 26.13
C PHE A 212 7.47 -11.22 27.62
N LYS A 213 6.24 -11.02 28.12
CA LYS A 213 6.01 -10.76 29.55
C LYS A 213 6.35 -11.96 30.44
N LEU A 214 6.04 -13.16 29.97
CA LEU A 214 6.28 -14.40 30.72
C LEU A 214 7.71 -14.92 30.57
N SER A 215 8.51 -14.41 29.62
CA SER A 215 9.91 -14.81 29.46
C SER A 215 10.86 -14.29 30.56
N GLY A 216 10.35 -13.53 31.52
CA GLY A 216 11.11 -13.01 32.65
C GLY A 216 12.15 -11.96 32.24
N ASN A 217 13.37 -12.08 32.79
CA ASN A 217 14.45 -11.10 32.60
C ASN A 217 15.25 -11.29 31.30
N THR A 218 14.62 -11.72 30.21
CA THR A 218 15.32 -11.84 28.93
C THR A 218 15.59 -10.47 28.31
N THR A 219 16.79 -10.29 27.77
CA THR A 219 17.17 -9.10 26.98
C THR A 219 16.90 -9.27 25.49
N HIS A 220 16.47 -10.49 25.06
CA HIS A 220 16.33 -10.86 23.66
C HIS A 220 15.58 -9.82 22.79
N GLY A 221 14.49 -9.25 23.35
CA GLY A 221 13.71 -8.21 22.64
C GLY A 221 14.53 -6.97 22.33
N LEU A 222 15.33 -6.52 23.30
CA LEU A 222 16.21 -5.34 23.18
C LEU A 222 17.44 -5.64 22.32
N ASP A 223 18.07 -6.79 22.52
CA ASP A 223 19.29 -7.18 21.78
C ASP A 223 18.99 -7.29 20.27
N LYS A 224 17.87 -7.92 19.93
CA LYS A 224 17.44 -8.00 18.53
C LYS A 224 17.06 -6.65 17.95
N ASN A 225 16.43 -5.78 18.73
CA ASN A 225 16.12 -4.41 18.31
C ASN A 225 17.40 -3.60 18.09
N ASP A 226 18.40 -3.74 18.96
CA ASP A 226 19.70 -3.06 18.85
C ASP A 226 20.42 -3.46 17.56
N GLU A 227 20.45 -4.76 17.24
CA GLU A 227 21.00 -5.26 15.96
C GLU A 227 20.31 -4.59 14.75
N LEU A 228 18.96 -4.61 14.72
CA LEU A 228 18.17 -4.07 13.61
C LEU A 228 18.27 -2.54 13.49
N VAL A 229 18.31 -1.84 14.62
CA VAL A 229 18.54 -0.39 14.66
C VAL A 229 19.97 -0.06 14.20
N GLY A 230 20.97 -0.86 14.56
CA GLY A 230 22.34 -0.71 14.05
C GLY A 230 22.40 -0.83 12.52
N GLU A 231 21.73 -1.83 11.93
CA GLU A 231 21.61 -1.96 10.46
C GLU A 231 20.92 -0.73 9.82
N TYR A 232 19.85 -0.22 10.46
CA TYR A 232 19.16 0.98 10.00
C TYR A 232 20.05 2.22 10.05
N LEU A 233 20.73 2.46 11.17
CA LEU A 233 21.61 3.61 11.34
C LEU A 233 22.76 3.60 10.34
N GLN A 234 23.34 2.45 10.04
CA GLN A 234 24.36 2.32 9.01
C GLN A 234 23.81 2.66 7.61
N ALA A 235 22.61 2.18 7.28
CA ALA A 235 21.97 2.51 6.01
C ALA A 235 21.62 4.01 5.93
N ARG A 236 21.14 4.62 7.03
CA ARG A 236 20.85 6.05 7.14
C ARG A 236 22.11 6.90 6.97
N GLU A 237 23.21 6.52 7.60
CA GLU A 237 24.50 7.20 7.46
C GLU A 237 25.00 7.16 6.02
N ASN A 238 24.88 6.02 5.35
CA ASN A 238 25.26 5.88 3.94
C ASN A 238 24.40 6.78 3.04
N HIS A 239 23.10 6.89 3.30
CA HIS A 239 22.21 7.80 2.58
C HIS A 239 22.58 9.26 2.87
N PHE A 240 22.79 9.60 4.13
CA PHE A 240 23.15 10.95 4.57
C PHE A 240 24.47 11.44 3.93
N ARG A 241 25.47 10.56 3.75
CA ARG A 241 26.72 10.92 3.03
C ARG A 241 26.46 11.41 1.61
N ILE A 242 25.50 10.79 0.89
CA ILE A 242 25.14 11.25 -0.45
C ILE A 242 24.49 12.64 -0.39
N LEU A 243 23.61 12.89 0.57
CA LEU A 243 23.00 14.20 0.77
C LEU A 243 24.04 15.27 1.13
N VAL A 244 25.03 14.94 1.96
CA VAL A 244 26.15 15.83 2.30
C VAL A 244 26.96 16.19 1.07
N ILE A 245 27.28 15.23 0.19
CA ILE A 245 28.00 15.49 -1.06
C ILE A 245 27.20 16.47 -1.93
N GLN A 246 25.88 16.26 -2.08
CA GLN A 246 24.99 17.16 -2.82
C GLN A 246 24.98 18.56 -2.21
N PHE A 247 24.98 18.66 -0.88
CA PHE A 247 25.00 19.93 -0.17
C PHE A 247 26.33 20.68 -0.33
N ILE A 248 27.46 19.98 -0.28
CA ILE A 248 28.78 20.56 -0.54
C ILE A 248 28.87 21.08 -1.99
N GLN A 249 28.37 20.32 -2.96
CA GLN A 249 28.30 20.75 -4.36
C GLN A 249 27.43 21.99 -4.53
N MET A 250 26.32 22.08 -3.81
CA MET A 250 25.44 23.26 -3.78
C MET A 250 26.18 24.49 -3.22
N ILE A 251 26.89 24.33 -2.11
CA ILE A 251 27.70 25.44 -1.53
C ILE A 251 28.77 25.89 -2.52
N GLY A 252 29.50 24.96 -3.13
CA GLY A 252 30.51 25.27 -4.15
C GLY A 252 29.88 26.03 -5.35
N PHE A 253 28.72 25.58 -5.82
CA PHE A 253 27.94 26.28 -6.84
C PHE A 253 27.63 27.72 -6.40
N LYS A 254 27.07 27.92 -5.22
CA LYS A 254 26.71 29.24 -4.67
C LYS A 254 27.90 30.18 -4.61
N VAL A 255 29.06 29.70 -4.11
CA VAL A 255 30.29 30.48 -4.01
C VAL A 255 30.80 30.89 -5.40
N LEU A 256 30.88 29.97 -6.36
CA LEU A 256 31.32 30.24 -7.73
C LEU A 256 30.41 31.24 -8.44
N VAL A 257 29.09 31.08 -8.29
CA VAL A 257 28.12 31.98 -8.91
C VAL A 257 28.20 33.38 -8.33
N THR A 258 28.29 33.51 -7.01
CA THR A 258 28.39 34.82 -6.35
C THR A 258 29.71 35.52 -6.70
N ALA A 259 30.82 34.78 -6.65
CA ALA A 259 32.13 35.33 -6.99
C ALA A 259 32.17 35.79 -8.47
N GLY A 260 31.66 34.96 -9.38
CA GLY A 260 31.57 35.28 -10.81
C GLY A 260 30.76 36.56 -11.08
N LEU A 261 29.62 36.72 -10.42
CA LEU A 261 28.81 37.93 -10.57
C LEU A 261 29.53 39.17 -10.06
N LEU A 262 30.06 39.11 -8.85
CA LEU A 262 30.72 40.28 -8.22
C LEU A 262 31.96 40.74 -9.02
N LEU A 263 32.78 39.77 -9.48
CA LEU A 263 33.96 40.09 -10.27
C LEU A 263 33.60 40.65 -11.65
N ILE A 264 32.75 39.94 -12.39
CA ILE A 264 32.49 40.27 -13.78
C ILE A 264 31.48 41.41 -13.86
N GLY A 265 30.36 41.34 -13.09
CA GLY A 265 29.42 42.44 -13.03
C GLY A 265 30.04 43.75 -12.54
N GLY A 266 30.95 43.67 -11.54
CA GLY A 266 31.72 44.81 -11.08
C GLY A 266 32.63 45.40 -12.19
N LEU A 267 33.33 44.55 -12.95
CA LEU A 267 34.17 45.01 -14.09
C LEU A 267 33.32 45.67 -15.19
N LEU A 268 32.14 45.11 -15.54
CA LEU A 268 31.23 45.69 -16.51
C LEU A 268 30.69 47.07 -16.10
N VAL A 269 30.48 47.29 -14.79
CA VAL A 269 30.07 48.60 -14.28
C VAL A 269 31.26 49.59 -14.32
N LEU A 270 32.45 49.16 -13.92
CA LEU A 270 33.66 50.00 -13.96
C LEU A 270 34.00 50.42 -15.41
N ASN A 271 33.79 49.53 -16.38
CA ASN A 271 34.01 49.79 -17.80
C ASN A 271 32.87 50.58 -18.44
N GLN A 272 31.82 50.95 -17.70
CA GLN A 272 30.60 51.64 -18.18
C GLN A 272 29.79 50.84 -19.20
N GLU A 273 29.97 49.54 -19.28
CA GLU A 273 29.19 48.63 -20.15
C GLU A 273 27.85 48.27 -19.51
N MET A 274 27.68 48.54 -18.22
CA MET A 274 26.49 48.29 -17.42
C MET A 274 26.25 49.42 -16.42
N ASN A 275 24.99 49.86 -16.23
CA ASN A 275 24.66 50.85 -15.24
C ASN A 275 24.43 50.21 -13.86
N ILE A 276 24.48 51.00 -12.76
CA ILE A 276 24.28 50.52 -11.38
C ILE A 276 22.93 49.86 -11.19
N GLY A 277 21.85 50.39 -11.80
CA GLY A 277 20.52 49.78 -11.73
C GLY A 277 20.48 48.39 -12.34
N GLN A 278 21.14 48.20 -13.50
CA GLN A 278 21.27 46.89 -14.13
C GLN A 278 22.10 45.91 -13.28
N PHE A 279 23.17 46.38 -12.64
CA PHE A 279 24.01 45.55 -11.77
C PHE A 279 23.20 45.06 -10.55
N VAL A 280 22.48 45.93 -9.88
CA VAL A 280 21.62 45.55 -8.73
C VAL A 280 20.52 44.59 -9.17
N ALA A 281 19.91 44.81 -10.33
CA ALA A 281 18.90 43.89 -10.86
C ALA A 281 19.51 42.51 -11.18
N ALA A 282 20.71 42.48 -11.79
CA ALA A 282 21.44 41.24 -12.06
C ALA A 282 21.78 40.49 -10.76
N GLU A 283 22.17 41.21 -9.69
CA GLU A 283 22.39 40.60 -8.37
C GLU A 283 21.12 39.95 -7.80
N ILE A 284 20.00 40.65 -7.86
CA ILE A 284 18.70 40.10 -7.42
C ILE A 284 18.34 38.85 -8.22
N ILE A 285 18.49 38.87 -9.54
CA ILE A 285 18.17 37.74 -10.41
C ILE A 285 19.07 36.55 -10.09
N ILE A 286 20.35 36.76 -9.88
CA ILE A 286 21.27 35.68 -9.54
C ILE A 286 20.98 35.10 -8.15
N LEU A 287 20.63 35.91 -7.17
CA LEU A 287 20.19 35.42 -5.86
C LEU A 287 18.92 34.56 -5.97
N LEU A 288 17.98 34.94 -6.84
CA LEU A 288 16.79 34.13 -7.14
C LEU A 288 17.16 32.82 -7.85
N VAL A 289 18.10 32.83 -8.79
CA VAL A 289 18.61 31.62 -9.48
C VAL A 289 19.30 30.69 -8.46
N ILE A 290 20.18 31.22 -7.59
CA ILE A 290 20.84 30.45 -6.53
C ILE A 290 19.79 29.80 -5.62
N SER A 291 18.80 30.55 -5.16
CA SER A 291 17.71 30.03 -4.32
C SER A 291 16.92 28.91 -5.02
N SER A 292 16.69 29.05 -6.33
CA SER A 292 15.98 28.04 -7.13
C SER A 292 16.81 26.76 -7.30
N VAL A 293 18.12 26.87 -7.54
CA VAL A 293 19.03 25.72 -7.58
C VAL A 293 19.10 25.02 -6.22
N GLU A 294 19.16 25.78 -5.14
CA GLU A 294 19.10 25.25 -3.78
C GLU A 294 17.82 24.45 -3.53
N LYS A 295 16.65 24.96 -3.96
CA LYS A 295 15.38 24.23 -3.88
C LYS A 295 15.40 22.92 -4.67
N LEU A 296 15.98 22.92 -5.88
CA LEU A 296 16.10 21.69 -6.69
C LEU A 296 16.99 20.65 -6.03
N ILE A 297 18.16 21.05 -5.50
CA ILE A 297 19.11 20.12 -4.88
C ILE A 297 18.54 19.55 -3.58
N ARG A 298 17.97 20.38 -2.71
CA ARG A 298 17.29 19.92 -1.48
C ARG A 298 16.04 19.07 -1.80
N GLY A 299 15.40 19.36 -2.92
CA GLY A 299 14.25 18.60 -3.40
C GLY A 299 14.60 17.18 -3.87
N LEU A 300 15.88 16.85 -4.11
CA LEU A 300 16.28 15.48 -4.48
C LEU A 300 15.94 14.47 -3.39
N GLU A 301 16.15 14.78 -2.13
CA GLU A 301 15.71 13.93 -1.01
C GLU A 301 14.21 13.65 -1.09
N THR A 302 13.40 14.68 -1.39
CA THR A 302 11.95 14.53 -1.57
C THR A 302 11.61 13.60 -2.76
N ILE A 303 12.38 13.63 -3.84
CA ILE A 303 12.21 12.70 -4.98
C ILE A 303 12.58 11.28 -4.56
N TYR A 304 13.66 11.08 -3.81
CA TYR A 304 14.04 9.75 -3.31
C TYR A 304 12.95 9.17 -2.41
N ASP A 305 12.42 9.95 -1.49
CA ASP A 305 11.31 9.55 -0.62
C ASP A 305 10.06 9.19 -1.42
N LEU A 306 9.73 10.00 -2.44
CA LEU A 306 8.59 9.74 -3.33
C LEU A 306 8.76 8.42 -4.07
N LEU A 307 9.90 8.19 -4.71
CA LEU A 307 10.16 6.98 -5.49
C LEU A 307 10.23 5.74 -4.59
N THR A 308 10.86 5.86 -3.42
CA THR A 308 10.94 4.77 -2.43
C THR A 308 9.55 4.40 -1.91
N SER A 309 8.71 5.39 -1.61
CA SER A 309 7.33 5.14 -1.15
C SER A 309 6.46 4.53 -2.25
N LEU A 310 6.62 4.95 -3.50
CA LEU A 310 5.95 4.31 -4.65
C LEU A 310 6.41 2.87 -4.86
N GLU A 311 7.68 2.55 -4.61
CA GLU A 311 8.18 1.17 -4.64
C GLU A 311 7.54 0.32 -3.55
N LYS A 312 7.37 0.87 -2.34
CA LYS A 312 6.69 0.18 -1.23
C LYS A 312 5.20 -0.06 -1.50
N LEU A 313 4.50 0.92 -2.03
CA LEU A 313 3.10 0.74 -2.46
C LEU A 313 3.01 -0.32 -3.56
N GLY A 314 3.98 -0.37 -4.49
CA GLY A 314 4.09 -1.39 -5.53
C GLY A 314 4.14 -2.81 -4.99
N GLN A 315 4.73 -3.04 -3.80
CA GLN A 315 4.76 -4.37 -3.17
C GLN A 315 3.36 -4.95 -2.91
N VAL A 316 2.34 -4.13 -2.82
CA VAL A 316 0.94 -4.54 -2.69
C VAL A 316 0.22 -4.45 -4.03
N VAL A 317 0.35 -3.31 -4.71
CA VAL A 317 -0.42 -3.01 -5.95
C VAL A 317 0.00 -3.87 -7.14
N ASP A 318 1.24 -4.34 -7.19
CA ASP A 318 1.75 -5.17 -8.29
C ASP A 318 1.54 -6.68 -8.08
N LYS A 319 0.97 -7.10 -6.93
CA LYS A 319 0.68 -8.51 -6.69
C LYS A 319 -0.41 -9.01 -7.62
N ASP A 320 -0.26 -10.26 -8.09
CA ASP A 320 -1.24 -10.89 -8.95
C ASP A 320 -2.55 -11.10 -8.20
N LEU A 321 -3.63 -10.69 -8.86
CA LEU A 321 -4.98 -10.92 -8.38
C LEU A 321 -5.53 -12.24 -8.94
N GLU A 322 -6.45 -12.84 -8.22
CA GLU A 322 -7.25 -13.95 -8.71
C GLU A 322 -8.06 -13.50 -9.93
N SER A 323 -8.10 -14.35 -10.95
CA SER A 323 -8.90 -14.06 -12.15
C SER A 323 -10.39 -14.04 -11.78
N GLN A 324 -11.06 -12.97 -12.13
CA GLN A 324 -12.53 -12.89 -12.04
C GLN A 324 -13.19 -13.22 -13.40
N LYS A 325 -12.42 -13.82 -14.32
CA LYS A 325 -12.92 -14.31 -15.61
C LYS A 325 -13.14 -15.82 -15.50
N GLY A 326 -14.26 -16.29 -15.98
CA GLY A 326 -14.63 -17.71 -15.94
C GLY A 326 -16.12 -17.90 -16.08
N GLU A 327 -16.54 -19.14 -15.92
CA GLU A 327 -17.94 -19.55 -15.96
C GLU A 327 -18.66 -19.26 -14.63
N VAL A 328 -19.96 -19.13 -14.67
CA VAL A 328 -20.87 -18.91 -13.53
C VAL A 328 -21.94 -20.00 -13.54
N PRO A 329 -21.55 -21.29 -13.34
CA PRO A 329 -22.44 -22.41 -13.61
C PRO A 329 -23.40 -22.77 -12.45
N LEU A 330 -23.14 -22.23 -11.24
CA LEU A 330 -23.87 -22.63 -10.03
C LEU A 330 -25.06 -21.72 -9.78
N THR A 331 -26.17 -22.31 -9.35
CA THR A 331 -27.38 -21.62 -8.91
C THR A 331 -27.80 -22.13 -7.53
N THR A 332 -28.74 -21.47 -6.89
CA THR A 332 -29.26 -21.91 -5.59
C THR A 332 -29.93 -23.29 -5.64
N GLU A 333 -30.43 -23.69 -6.80
CA GLU A 333 -31.08 -25.00 -7.04
C GLU A 333 -30.09 -26.10 -7.42
N THR A 334 -28.89 -25.74 -7.88
CA THR A 334 -27.88 -26.69 -8.32
C THR A 334 -27.31 -27.47 -7.14
N SER A 335 -27.30 -28.79 -7.21
CA SER A 335 -26.54 -29.64 -6.30
C SER A 335 -25.04 -29.50 -6.61
N LEU A 336 -24.19 -29.63 -5.61
CA LEU A 336 -22.75 -29.41 -5.77
C LEU A 336 -21.98 -30.72 -5.58
N THR A 337 -21.31 -31.17 -6.63
CA THR A 337 -20.34 -32.28 -6.60
C THR A 337 -18.96 -31.71 -6.73
N VAL A 338 -18.03 -32.09 -5.86
CA VAL A 338 -16.62 -31.73 -5.95
C VAL A 338 -15.80 -32.98 -6.20
N GLU A 339 -15.12 -33.03 -7.35
CA GLU A 339 -14.24 -34.13 -7.73
C GLU A 339 -12.80 -33.64 -7.74
N ILE A 340 -11.93 -34.38 -7.11
CA ILE A 340 -10.49 -34.17 -7.08
C ILE A 340 -9.87 -35.31 -7.87
N SER A 341 -9.09 -35.01 -8.92
CA SER A 341 -8.48 -35.99 -9.80
C SER A 341 -6.97 -35.83 -9.84
N ASP A 342 -6.26 -36.88 -9.44
CA ASP A 342 -4.81 -37.03 -9.49
C ASP A 342 -4.06 -35.83 -8.91
N LEU A 343 -4.62 -35.22 -7.87
CA LEU A 343 -4.17 -33.96 -7.34
C LEU A 343 -2.89 -34.13 -6.54
N SER A 344 -1.86 -33.39 -6.92
CA SER A 344 -0.64 -33.21 -6.13
C SER A 344 -0.44 -31.75 -5.80
N TYR A 345 0.09 -31.50 -4.60
CA TYR A 345 0.44 -30.14 -4.17
C TYR A 345 1.80 -30.11 -3.50
N LYS A 346 2.65 -29.22 -4.00
CA LYS A 346 3.98 -28.93 -3.45
C LYS A 346 4.07 -27.46 -3.08
N SER A 347 4.41 -27.18 -1.83
CA SER A 347 4.69 -25.80 -1.43
C SER A 347 6.05 -25.36 -1.95
N TYR A 348 6.16 -24.08 -2.31
CA TYR A 348 7.43 -23.50 -2.76
C TYR A 348 8.49 -23.61 -1.65
N GLY A 349 9.74 -23.96 -2.02
CA GLY A 349 10.85 -24.13 -1.07
C GLY A 349 10.85 -25.44 -0.28
N VAL A 350 9.78 -26.25 -0.36
CA VAL A 350 9.71 -27.57 0.29
C VAL A 350 10.09 -28.67 -0.70
N LYS A 351 10.98 -29.61 -0.27
CA LYS A 351 11.42 -30.71 -1.15
C LYS A 351 10.31 -31.70 -1.45
N ASN A 352 9.50 -32.04 -0.48
CA ASN A 352 8.47 -33.07 -0.58
C ASN A 352 7.10 -32.50 -0.94
N LYS A 353 6.29 -33.27 -1.68
CA LYS A 353 4.87 -32.97 -1.90
C LYS A 353 4.13 -33.02 -0.57
N ILE A 354 3.22 -32.08 -0.33
CA ILE A 354 2.32 -32.08 0.84
C ILE A 354 1.13 -33.00 0.57
N LEU A 355 0.67 -33.04 -0.69
CA LEU A 355 -0.32 -34.00 -1.18
C LEU A 355 0.25 -34.66 -2.43
N ASP A 356 0.07 -35.96 -2.58
CA ASP A 356 0.62 -36.75 -3.67
C ASP A 356 -0.44 -37.71 -4.23
N ASN A 357 -0.88 -37.41 -5.44
CA ASN A 357 -1.84 -38.21 -6.21
C ASN A 357 -3.15 -38.50 -5.46
N ILE A 358 -3.84 -37.44 -5.02
CA ILE A 358 -5.11 -37.54 -4.32
C ILE A 358 -6.25 -37.56 -5.33
N SER A 359 -7.10 -38.60 -5.26
CA SER A 359 -8.36 -38.67 -6.03
C SER A 359 -9.51 -39.00 -5.09
N LEU A 360 -10.53 -38.14 -5.06
CA LEU A 360 -11.73 -38.32 -4.27
C LEU A 360 -12.90 -37.49 -4.81
N THR A 361 -14.11 -37.93 -4.53
CA THR A 361 -15.34 -37.22 -4.92
C THR A 361 -16.20 -36.96 -3.69
N ILE A 362 -16.64 -35.72 -3.51
CA ILE A 362 -17.65 -35.32 -2.53
C ILE A 362 -18.99 -35.21 -3.26
N LEU A 363 -19.91 -36.09 -2.89
CA LEU A 363 -21.24 -36.12 -3.47
C LEU A 363 -22.18 -35.13 -2.78
N PRO A 364 -23.24 -34.71 -3.45
CA PRO A 364 -24.26 -33.84 -2.85
C PRO A 364 -24.87 -34.47 -1.60
N ASN A 365 -25.13 -33.64 -0.60
CA ASN A 365 -25.79 -34.01 0.66
C ASN A 365 -25.13 -35.19 1.39
N THR A 366 -23.81 -35.31 1.30
CA THR A 366 -23.01 -36.31 2.03
C THR A 366 -22.14 -35.67 3.08
N THR A 367 -21.88 -36.39 4.16
CA THR A 367 -20.98 -35.99 5.25
C THR A 367 -19.70 -36.81 5.18
N THR A 368 -18.57 -36.15 5.01
CA THR A 368 -17.22 -36.78 4.90
C THR A 368 -16.32 -36.34 6.02
N LEU A 369 -15.78 -37.28 6.79
CA LEU A 369 -14.79 -37.04 7.84
C LEU A 369 -13.38 -37.29 7.27
N LEU A 370 -12.50 -36.30 7.41
CA LEU A 370 -11.09 -36.43 7.04
C LEU A 370 -10.25 -36.65 8.31
N LEU A 371 -9.69 -37.85 8.42
CA LEU A 371 -8.80 -38.25 9.51
C LEU A 371 -7.33 -38.21 9.05
N GLY A 372 -6.41 -38.28 10.01
CA GLY A 372 -4.97 -38.37 9.76
C GLY A 372 -4.16 -37.61 10.78
N LYS A 373 -2.87 -37.94 10.89
CA LYS A 373 -1.91 -37.30 11.78
C LYS A 373 -1.71 -35.81 11.45
N ASN A 374 -1.16 -35.06 12.39
CA ASN A 374 -0.74 -33.68 12.12
C ASN A 374 0.32 -33.68 11.01
N GLY A 375 0.22 -32.75 10.07
CA GLY A 375 1.11 -32.70 8.90
C GLY A 375 0.73 -33.62 7.73
N SER A 376 -0.35 -34.43 7.81
CA SER A 376 -0.76 -35.35 6.73
C SER A 376 -1.37 -34.65 5.50
N GLY A 377 -1.53 -33.32 5.49
CA GLY A 377 -2.04 -32.57 4.34
C GLY A 377 -3.53 -32.17 4.41
N LYS A 378 -4.28 -32.53 5.47
CA LYS A 378 -5.71 -32.23 5.61
C LYS A 378 -6.08 -30.78 5.33
N THR A 379 -5.42 -29.83 6.01
CA THR A 379 -5.69 -28.39 5.83
C THR A 379 -5.42 -27.92 4.41
N THR A 380 -4.37 -28.45 3.78
CA THR A 380 -4.04 -28.16 2.38
C THR A 380 -5.12 -28.66 1.43
N LEU A 381 -5.65 -29.88 1.68
CA LEU A 381 -6.74 -30.43 0.90
C LEU A 381 -8.00 -29.59 1.02
N LEU A 382 -8.38 -29.18 2.24
CA LEU A 382 -9.52 -28.29 2.46
C LEU A 382 -9.36 -26.93 1.72
N ARG A 383 -8.16 -26.35 1.76
CA ARG A 383 -7.85 -25.09 1.05
C ARG A 383 -7.91 -25.23 -0.47
N LEU A 384 -7.51 -26.38 -1.01
CA LEU A 384 -7.64 -26.70 -2.43
C LEU A 384 -9.11 -26.87 -2.84
N MET A 385 -9.90 -27.57 -2.02
CA MET A 385 -11.34 -27.71 -2.23
C MET A 385 -12.07 -26.37 -2.16
N ALA A 386 -11.65 -25.47 -1.25
CA ALA A 386 -12.22 -24.12 -1.16
C ALA A 386 -11.73 -23.18 -2.28
N GLY A 387 -10.83 -23.63 -3.18
CA GLY A 387 -10.27 -22.80 -4.25
C GLY A 387 -9.39 -21.66 -3.74
N LEU A 388 -8.79 -21.78 -2.54
CA LEU A 388 -7.87 -20.78 -1.99
C LEU A 388 -6.44 -20.94 -2.51
N VAL A 389 -6.06 -22.15 -2.85
CA VAL A 389 -4.77 -22.49 -3.46
C VAL A 389 -4.99 -23.37 -4.68
N ARG A 390 -4.06 -23.32 -5.62
CA ARG A 390 -4.11 -24.14 -6.85
C ARG A 390 -3.25 -25.38 -6.69
N PRO A 391 -3.66 -26.53 -7.24
CA PRO A 391 -2.83 -27.73 -7.28
C PRO A 391 -1.58 -27.50 -8.14
N THR A 392 -0.52 -28.29 -7.86
CA THR A 392 0.68 -28.31 -8.70
C THR A 392 0.50 -29.24 -9.90
N GLU A 393 -0.21 -30.36 -9.69
CA GLU A 393 -0.57 -31.37 -10.69
C GLU A 393 -2.01 -31.82 -10.42
N GLY A 394 -2.70 -32.32 -11.44
CA GLY A 394 -4.10 -32.72 -11.35
C GLY A 394 -5.06 -31.53 -11.30
N ALA A 395 -6.32 -31.76 -10.98
CA ALA A 395 -7.33 -30.71 -10.97
C ALA A 395 -8.43 -30.97 -9.93
N VAL A 396 -9.16 -29.91 -9.59
CA VAL A 396 -10.42 -29.93 -8.86
C VAL A 396 -11.53 -29.58 -9.84
N TYR A 397 -12.57 -30.40 -9.90
CA TYR A 397 -13.74 -30.17 -10.71
C TYR A 397 -14.96 -29.91 -9.82
N VAL A 398 -15.82 -29.04 -10.27
CA VAL A 398 -17.11 -28.74 -9.65
C VAL A 398 -18.18 -28.95 -10.70
N ASN A 399 -19.04 -29.94 -10.48
CA ASN A 399 -20.05 -30.35 -11.46
C ASN A 399 -19.46 -30.57 -12.87
N ASN A 400 -18.35 -31.30 -12.97
CA ASN A 400 -17.57 -31.61 -14.18
C ASN A 400 -16.87 -30.41 -14.84
N ILE A 401 -16.91 -29.22 -14.24
CA ILE A 401 -16.19 -28.04 -14.72
C ILE A 401 -14.92 -27.85 -13.88
N ALA A 402 -13.77 -27.69 -14.51
CA ALA A 402 -12.54 -27.42 -13.78
C ALA A 402 -12.67 -26.13 -12.97
N LEU A 403 -12.30 -26.20 -11.68
CA LEU A 403 -12.45 -25.06 -10.75
C LEU A 403 -11.69 -23.81 -11.24
N ASP A 404 -10.59 -23.98 -11.97
CA ASP A 404 -9.83 -22.89 -12.57
C ASP A 404 -10.60 -22.12 -13.66
N ASN A 405 -11.63 -22.73 -14.24
CA ASN A 405 -12.51 -22.13 -15.24
C ASN A 405 -13.73 -21.44 -14.62
N ILE A 406 -13.96 -21.62 -13.32
CA ILE A 406 -15.08 -20.99 -12.61
C ILE A 406 -14.58 -19.69 -11.97
N VAL A 407 -15.43 -18.65 -11.98
CA VAL A 407 -15.14 -17.40 -11.25
C VAL A 407 -14.98 -17.70 -9.76
N PRO A 408 -13.81 -17.45 -9.13
CA PRO A 408 -13.55 -17.84 -7.74
C PRO A 408 -14.59 -17.34 -6.73
N ASN A 409 -14.98 -16.06 -6.83
CA ASN A 409 -15.97 -15.49 -5.92
C ASN A 409 -17.36 -16.12 -6.11
N HIS A 410 -17.70 -16.52 -7.34
CA HIS A 410 -18.95 -17.24 -7.60
C HIS A 410 -18.94 -18.60 -6.91
N TYR A 411 -17.89 -19.41 -7.08
CA TYR A 411 -17.78 -20.70 -6.40
C TYR A 411 -17.83 -20.53 -4.87
N ARG A 412 -17.05 -19.59 -4.33
CA ARG A 412 -16.96 -19.34 -2.88
C ARG A 412 -18.28 -18.86 -2.27
N SER A 413 -19.18 -18.25 -3.04
CA SER A 413 -20.51 -17.87 -2.52
C SER A 413 -21.39 -19.06 -2.16
N PHE A 414 -21.10 -20.26 -2.70
CA PHE A 414 -21.77 -21.51 -2.37
C PHE A 414 -21.04 -22.33 -1.29
N ILE A 415 -19.93 -21.82 -0.75
CA ILE A 415 -19.15 -22.50 0.28
C ILE A 415 -19.33 -21.79 1.62
N GLY A 416 -19.61 -22.56 2.66
CA GLY A 416 -19.41 -22.16 4.05
C GLY A 416 -18.11 -22.74 4.58
N GLN A 417 -17.34 -21.96 5.31
CA GLN A 417 -16.08 -22.46 5.87
C GLN A 417 -15.82 -21.96 7.28
N SER A 418 -15.11 -22.77 8.05
CA SER A 418 -14.50 -22.36 9.31
C SER A 418 -13.21 -23.14 9.50
N PHE A 419 -12.08 -22.43 9.41
CA PHE A 419 -10.75 -22.99 9.67
C PHE A 419 -10.24 -22.56 11.04
N THR A 420 -9.33 -23.33 11.60
CA THR A 420 -8.77 -23.10 12.96
C THR A 420 -8.02 -21.77 13.05
N GLU A 421 -7.49 -21.28 11.93
CA GLU A 421 -6.69 -20.06 11.86
C GLU A 421 -7.56 -18.80 11.73
N GLU A 422 -8.87 -18.94 11.60
CA GLU A 422 -9.79 -17.81 11.51
C GLU A 422 -10.16 -17.26 12.86
N SER A 423 -10.38 -15.95 12.93
CA SER A 423 -10.85 -15.23 14.11
C SER A 423 -11.90 -14.17 13.70
N PRO A 424 -12.75 -13.73 14.64
CA PRO A 424 -13.61 -12.59 14.39
C PRO A 424 -12.80 -11.33 14.11
N PHE A 425 -13.26 -10.51 13.16
CA PHE A 425 -12.67 -9.19 12.90
C PHE A 425 -13.35 -8.11 13.75
N GLU A 426 -12.69 -6.96 13.88
CA GLU A 426 -13.28 -5.81 14.54
C GLU A 426 -14.56 -5.35 13.83
N GLY A 427 -15.68 -5.41 14.54
CA GLY A 427 -17.00 -5.11 14.00
C GLY A 427 -18.11 -5.71 14.85
N SER A 428 -19.37 -5.45 14.52
CA SER A 428 -20.49 -6.03 15.24
C SER A 428 -20.57 -7.55 15.08
N ILE A 429 -21.23 -8.24 16.02
CA ILE A 429 -21.55 -9.66 15.88
C ILE A 429 -22.31 -9.89 14.56
N LEU A 430 -23.27 -9.00 14.24
CA LEU A 430 -23.99 -9.02 12.97
C LEU A 430 -23.02 -9.00 11.78
N ASN A 431 -22.10 -8.02 11.73
CA ASN A 431 -21.14 -7.91 10.64
C ASN A 431 -20.21 -9.12 10.54
N ASN A 432 -19.82 -9.70 11.68
CA ASN A 432 -19.01 -10.90 11.73
C ASN A 432 -19.72 -12.13 11.18
N ILE A 433 -21.04 -12.24 11.33
CA ILE A 433 -21.82 -13.36 10.80
C ILE A 433 -22.18 -13.13 9.33
N THR A 434 -22.59 -11.92 8.95
CA THR A 434 -23.15 -11.63 7.61
C THR A 434 -22.16 -11.05 6.62
N PHE A 435 -20.99 -10.55 7.04
CA PHE A 435 -20.09 -9.69 6.25
C PHE A 435 -20.77 -8.45 5.65
N GLY A 436 -21.81 -7.94 6.32
CA GLY A 436 -22.59 -6.79 5.83
C GLY A 436 -23.50 -7.12 4.64
N ASP A 437 -23.76 -8.38 4.37
CA ASP A 437 -24.66 -8.82 3.32
C ASP A 437 -26.12 -8.58 3.72
N GLU A 438 -26.73 -7.56 3.14
CA GLU A 438 -28.11 -7.17 3.40
C GLU A 438 -29.15 -8.14 2.82
N THR A 439 -28.74 -9.08 1.97
CA THR A 439 -29.64 -10.11 1.41
C THR A 439 -29.95 -11.21 2.42
N ILE A 440 -29.18 -11.34 3.50
CA ILE A 440 -29.41 -12.29 4.57
C ILE A 440 -30.59 -11.81 5.43
N SER A 441 -31.66 -12.61 5.44
CA SER A 441 -32.85 -12.26 6.22
C SER A 441 -32.58 -12.33 7.72
N GLN A 442 -33.30 -11.53 8.52
CA GLN A 442 -33.21 -11.62 9.98
C GLN A 442 -33.58 -13.04 10.46
N LYS A 443 -34.48 -13.73 9.79
CA LYS A 443 -34.85 -15.11 10.10
C LYS A 443 -33.64 -16.04 9.96
N ASP A 444 -32.89 -15.92 8.87
CA ASP A 444 -31.69 -16.77 8.65
C ASP A 444 -30.56 -16.42 9.62
N LEU A 445 -30.39 -15.14 9.96
CA LEU A 445 -29.44 -14.72 10.97
C LEU A 445 -29.75 -15.33 12.35
N TYR A 446 -31.00 -15.20 12.84
CA TYR A 446 -31.36 -15.75 14.14
C TYR A 446 -31.39 -17.28 14.12
N TRP A 447 -31.73 -17.91 12.99
CA TRP A 447 -31.58 -19.34 12.80
C TRP A 447 -30.09 -19.78 12.96
N ALA A 448 -29.15 -19.11 12.33
CA ALA A 448 -27.73 -19.44 12.48
C ALA A 448 -27.23 -19.23 13.91
N ILE A 449 -27.66 -18.16 14.58
CA ILE A 449 -27.34 -17.88 16.00
C ILE A 449 -27.87 -18.99 16.91
N GLU A 450 -29.10 -19.44 16.69
CA GLU A 450 -29.72 -20.53 17.46
C GLU A 450 -28.99 -21.86 17.23
N LYS A 451 -28.77 -22.23 15.96
CA LYS A 451 -28.14 -23.52 15.60
C LYS A 451 -26.68 -23.65 16.04
N THR A 452 -26.01 -22.53 16.31
CA THR A 452 -24.65 -22.50 16.85
C THR A 452 -24.57 -22.22 18.34
N CYS A 453 -25.70 -22.31 19.06
CA CYS A 453 -25.76 -22.09 20.52
C CYS A 453 -25.26 -20.70 20.96
N LEU A 454 -25.43 -19.66 20.13
CA LEU A 454 -25.03 -18.28 20.44
C LEU A 454 -26.13 -17.46 21.11
N THR A 455 -27.38 -17.95 21.15
CA THR A 455 -28.55 -17.17 21.59
C THR A 455 -28.38 -16.58 22.99
N LYS A 456 -27.86 -17.37 23.93
CA LYS A 456 -27.61 -16.91 25.31
C LYS A 456 -26.58 -15.78 25.33
N PHE A 457 -25.44 -15.99 24.70
CA PHE A 457 -24.38 -15.00 24.64
C PHE A 457 -24.86 -13.68 24.02
N VAL A 458 -25.56 -13.75 22.89
CA VAL A 458 -26.08 -12.55 22.20
C VAL A 458 -27.08 -11.77 23.07
N LYS A 459 -27.98 -12.48 23.80
CA LYS A 459 -28.94 -11.84 24.71
C LYS A 459 -28.28 -11.15 25.91
N GLU A 460 -27.18 -11.68 26.39
CA GLU A 460 -26.39 -11.12 27.50
C GLU A 460 -25.59 -9.89 27.11
N GLN A 461 -25.40 -9.65 25.80
CA GLN A 461 -24.66 -8.49 25.35
C GLN A 461 -25.49 -7.19 25.43
N PRO A 462 -24.87 -6.06 25.88
CA PRO A 462 -25.60 -4.78 26.06
C PRO A 462 -26.30 -4.27 24.80
N LYS A 463 -25.76 -4.55 23.61
CA LYS A 463 -26.31 -4.16 22.30
C LYS A 463 -26.76 -5.35 21.46
N GLY A 464 -26.89 -6.55 22.05
CA GLY A 464 -27.25 -7.78 21.33
C GLY A 464 -26.32 -8.04 20.14
N ILE A 465 -26.89 -8.29 18.96
CA ILE A 465 -26.14 -8.54 17.71
C ILE A 465 -25.32 -7.33 17.22
N HIS A 466 -25.58 -6.12 17.72
CA HIS A 466 -24.85 -4.90 17.37
C HIS A 466 -23.65 -4.63 18.30
N THR A 467 -23.37 -5.55 19.23
CA THR A 467 -22.17 -5.44 20.08
C THR A 467 -20.93 -5.56 19.23
N ILE A 468 -19.99 -4.59 19.39
CA ILE A 468 -18.74 -4.55 18.67
C ILE A 468 -17.75 -5.53 19.31
N LEU A 469 -17.20 -6.40 18.50
CA LEU A 469 -16.10 -7.28 18.87
C LEU A 469 -14.77 -6.59 18.62
N PHE A 470 -13.79 -6.85 19.49
CA PHE A 470 -12.43 -6.39 19.28
C PHE A 470 -11.69 -7.28 18.25
N PRO A 471 -10.59 -6.79 17.68
CA PRO A 471 -9.78 -7.57 16.74
C PRO A 471 -9.47 -8.96 17.31
N GLU A 472 -9.54 -9.98 16.44
CA GLU A 472 -9.28 -11.39 16.78
C GLU A 472 -10.22 -11.97 17.88
N GLY A 473 -11.28 -11.25 18.27
CA GLY A 473 -12.18 -11.69 19.33
C GLY A 473 -11.55 -11.69 20.72
N GLN A 474 -10.54 -10.84 20.99
CA GLN A 474 -9.74 -10.85 22.24
C GLN A 474 -10.55 -10.69 23.54
N GLN A 475 -11.75 -10.11 23.46
CA GLN A 475 -12.60 -9.86 24.65
C GLN A 475 -13.72 -10.89 24.83
N ILE A 476 -13.82 -11.87 23.96
CA ILE A 476 -14.82 -12.93 24.07
C ILE A 476 -14.13 -14.29 24.31
N PRO A 477 -14.80 -15.22 25.01
CA PRO A 477 -14.29 -16.58 25.17
C PRO A 477 -14.04 -17.24 23.80
N HIS A 478 -12.99 -18.04 23.69
CA HIS A 478 -12.59 -18.68 22.45
C HIS A 478 -13.69 -19.58 21.84
N ASN A 479 -14.44 -20.28 22.69
CA ASN A 479 -15.61 -21.06 22.25
C ASN A 479 -16.69 -20.18 21.61
N VAL A 480 -16.94 -18.98 22.12
CA VAL A 480 -17.87 -18.02 21.52
C VAL A 480 -17.37 -17.54 20.17
N ALA A 481 -16.07 -17.22 20.06
CA ALA A 481 -15.45 -16.85 18.79
C ALA A 481 -15.65 -17.93 17.73
N LYS A 482 -15.41 -19.20 18.06
CA LYS A 482 -15.68 -20.34 17.16
C LYS A 482 -17.15 -20.47 16.76
N LYS A 483 -18.09 -20.30 17.67
CA LYS A 483 -19.52 -20.31 17.36
C LYS A 483 -19.89 -19.18 16.40
N ILE A 484 -19.31 -17.99 16.52
CA ILE A 484 -19.54 -16.88 15.58
C ILE A 484 -19.02 -17.23 14.18
N LEU A 485 -17.83 -17.84 14.09
CA LEU A 485 -17.28 -18.31 12.80
C LEU A 485 -18.14 -19.42 12.19
N LEU A 486 -18.67 -20.32 13.01
CA LEU A 486 -19.58 -21.36 12.55
C LEU A 486 -20.93 -20.76 12.07
N ALA A 487 -21.49 -19.78 12.80
CA ALA A 487 -22.69 -19.06 12.38
C ALA A 487 -22.47 -18.35 11.03
N ARG A 488 -21.31 -17.72 10.83
CA ARG A 488 -20.88 -17.14 9.55
C ARG A 488 -20.87 -18.18 8.43
N ALA A 489 -20.35 -19.38 8.72
CA ALA A 489 -20.22 -20.43 7.72
C ALA A 489 -21.59 -20.96 7.24
N ILE A 490 -22.61 -20.98 8.11
CA ILE A 490 -23.92 -21.60 7.82
C ILE A 490 -25.01 -20.61 7.42
N VAL A 491 -24.88 -19.32 7.77
CA VAL A 491 -25.97 -18.32 7.64
C VAL A 491 -26.52 -18.20 6.21
N ARG A 492 -25.64 -18.37 5.21
CA ARG A 492 -26.00 -18.33 3.78
C ARG A 492 -26.54 -19.65 3.25
N LYS A 493 -26.70 -20.68 4.09
CA LYS A 493 -27.10 -22.03 3.69
C LYS A 493 -26.30 -22.55 2.50
N PRO A 494 -24.96 -22.69 2.65
CA PRO A 494 -24.08 -23.07 1.56
C PRO A 494 -24.43 -24.44 0.97
N LYS A 495 -23.88 -24.76 -0.21
CA LYS A 495 -24.01 -26.10 -0.82
C LYS A 495 -22.86 -27.02 -0.40
N LEU A 496 -21.73 -26.46 0.00
CA LEU A 496 -20.59 -27.19 0.56
C LEU A 496 -20.15 -26.50 1.84
N LEU A 497 -20.07 -27.26 2.93
CA LEU A 497 -19.60 -26.79 4.21
C LEU A 497 -18.25 -27.45 4.55
N ILE A 498 -17.20 -26.66 4.69
CA ILE A 498 -15.82 -27.13 4.94
C ILE A 498 -15.40 -26.66 6.32
N LEU A 499 -15.24 -27.60 7.26
CA LEU A 499 -14.95 -27.30 8.64
C LEU A 499 -13.67 -27.99 9.12
N LYS A 500 -12.88 -27.28 9.91
CA LYS A 500 -11.70 -27.85 10.59
C LYS A 500 -11.77 -27.54 12.08
N GLU A 501 -11.90 -28.59 12.89
CA GLU A 501 -12.03 -28.54 14.36
C GLU A 501 -13.04 -27.47 14.81
N PRO A 502 -14.28 -27.47 14.26
CA PRO A 502 -15.23 -26.39 14.53
C PRO A 502 -15.78 -26.40 15.95
N LEU A 503 -15.72 -27.53 16.65
CA LEU A 503 -16.33 -27.75 17.96
C LEU A 503 -15.31 -27.93 19.09
N ASP A 504 -14.03 -27.74 18.78
CA ASP A 504 -12.97 -27.80 19.79
C ASP A 504 -13.19 -26.72 20.87
N GLN A 505 -13.07 -27.11 22.16
CA GLN A 505 -13.27 -26.28 23.35
C GLN A 505 -14.73 -25.81 23.61
N LEU A 506 -15.72 -26.45 23.00
CA LEU A 506 -17.14 -26.27 23.34
C LEU A 506 -17.59 -27.24 24.45
N ASP A 507 -18.68 -26.89 25.12
CA ASP A 507 -19.29 -27.77 26.14
C ASP A 507 -19.90 -29.01 25.48
N VAL A 508 -19.87 -30.16 26.18
CA VAL A 508 -20.27 -31.47 25.64
C VAL A 508 -21.71 -31.45 25.07
N GLU A 509 -22.64 -30.80 25.77
CA GLU A 509 -24.04 -30.69 25.36
C GLU A 509 -24.18 -29.88 24.04
N GLU A 510 -23.44 -28.76 23.93
CA GLU A 510 -23.40 -27.94 22.74
C GLU A 510 -22.76 -28.70 21.58
N VAL A 511 -21.67 -29.45 21.83
CA VAL A 511 -21.00 -30.28 20.81
C VAL A 511 -22.00 -31.27 20.21
N ILE A 512 -22.74 -32.02 21.04
CA ILE A 512 -23.71 -33.00 20.55
C ILE A 512 -24.84 -32.33 19.75
N SER A 513 -25.37 -31.22 20.25
CA SER A 513 -26.42 -30.45 19.57
C SER A 513 -25.99 -29.98 18.20
N ILE A 514 -24.79 -29.35 18.11
CA ILE A 514 -24.24 -28.80 16.86
C ILE A 514 -23.85 -29.94 15.89
N MET A 515 -23.26 -31.05 16.38
CA MET A 515 -22.96 -32.21 15.55
C MET A 515 -24.21 -32.77 14.88
N ASN A 516 -25.27 -33.00 15.67
CA ASN A 516 -26.55 -33.53 15.15
C ASN A 516 -27.12 -32.58 14.10
N PHE A 517 -27.09 -31.28 14.34
CA PHE A 517 -27.52 -30.28 13.39
C PHE A 517 -26.70 -30.29 12.09
N LEU A 518 -25.35 -30.26 12.19
CA LEU A 518 -24.49 -30.20 11.02
C LEU A 518 -24.57 -31.44 10.13
N SER A 519 -24.80 -32.63 10.71
CA SER A 519 -24.91 -33.90 10.00
C SER A 519 -26.34 -34.22 9.56
N ASP A 520 -27.34 -33.39 9.87
CA ASP A 520 -28.70 -33.61 9.47
C ASP A 520 -28.86 -33.48 7.95
N LYS A 521 -29.39 -34.52 7.32
CA LYS A 521 -29.63 -34.62 5.86
C LYS A 521 -30.68 -33.63 5.33
N SER A 522 -31.45 -33.00 6.21
CA SER A 522 -32.39 -31.93 5.82
C SER A 522 -31.67 -30.63 5.45
N ASN A 523 -30.40 -30.48 5.81
CA ASN A 523 -29.59 -29.33 5.46
C ASN A 523 -29.17 -29.33 3.98
N PRO A 524 -29.00 -28.15 3.38
CA PRO A 524 -28.75 -28.05 1.92
C PRO A 524 -27.31 -28.35 1.51
N TRP A 525 -26.43 -28.68 2.44
CA TRP A 525 -24.97 -28.80 2.20
C TRP A 525 -24.45 -30.23 2.21
N SER A 526 -23.37 -30.43 1.47
CA SER A 526 -22.43 -31.52 1.74
C SER A 526 -21.43 -31.04 2.79
N LEU A 527 -21.16 -31.86 3.80
CA LEU A 527 -20.21 -31.52 4.88
C LEU A 527 -18.88 -32.24 4.67
N VAL A 528 -17.80 -31.48 4.67
CA VAL A 528 -16.43 -32.01 4.77
C VAL A 528 -15.82 -31.50 6.07
N ILE A 529 -15.49 -32.40 6.95
CA ILE A 529 -15.01 -32.04 8.30
C ILE A 529 -13.69 -32.72 8.62
N VAL A 530 -12.79 -31.95 9.21
CA VAL A 530 -11.60 -32.46 9.90
C VAL A 530 -11.86 -32.33 11.40
N SER A 531 -11.87 -33.44 12.13
CA SER A 531 -12.00 -33.42 13.58
C SER A 531 -11.27 -34.62 14.21
N HIS A 532 -10.81 -34.42 15.43
CA HIS A 532 -10.26 -35.47 16.30
C HIS A 532 -11.32 -36.11 17.20
N ASP A 533 -12.54 -35.55 17.25
CA ASP A 533 -13.64 -36.09 18.04
C ASP A 533 -14.23 -37.34 17.37
N LYS A 534 -14.09 -38.51 18.03
CA LYS A 534 -14.58 -39.79 17.56
C LYS A 534 -16.10 -39.86 17.40
N ASN A 535 -16.85 -38.99 18.05
CA ASN A 535 -18.31 -38.95 17.94
C ASN A 535 -18.77 -38.65 16.49
N TRP A 536 -17.91 -38.11 15.64
CA TRP A 536 -18.18 -37.91 14.22
C TRP A 536 -18.24 -39.21 13.44
N GLU A 537 -17.46 -40.27 13.81
CA GLU A 537 -17.38 -41.52 13.08
C GLU A 537 -18.75 -42.20 12.89
N ASN A 538 -19.66 -42.03 13.85
CA ASN A 538 -21.02 -42.60 13.81
C ASN A 538 -22.03 -41.68 13.12
N ARG A 539 -21.65 -40.50 12.61
CA ARG A 539 -22.53 -39.48 12.04
C ARG A 539 -22.20 -39.12 10.60
N VAL A 540 -21.19 -39.75 10.03
CA VAL A 540 -20.70 -39.45 8.69
C VAL A 540 -21.00 -40.60 7.73
N ASP A 541 -21.20 -40.27 6.47
CA ASP A 541 -21.41 -41.25 5.42
C ASP A 541 -20.11 -41.89 4.95
N ARG A 542 -19.00 -41.14 5.10
CA ARG A 542 -17.70 -41.55 4.60
C ARG A 542 -16.56 -41.08 5.50
N ILE A 543 -15.57 -41.95 5.70
CA ILE A 543 -14.34 -41.64 6.41
C ILE A 543 -13.16 -41.78 5.44
N ILE A 544 -12.37 -40.72 5.33
CA ILE A 544 -11.15 -40.70 4.51
C ILE A 544 -9.95 -40.46 5.41
N THR A 545 -8.97 -41.34 5.38
CA THR A 545 -7.76 -41.22 6.18
C THR A 545 -6.58 -40.82 5.31
N LEU A 546 -5.93 -39.71 5.69
CA LEU A 546 -4.73 -39.19 5.04
C LEU A 546 -3.49 -39.50 5.89
N ASP A 547 -2.45 -40.06 5.27
CA ASP A 547 -1.13 -40.21 5.85
C ASP A 547 -0.04 -39.88 4.84
N GLY A 548 0.97 -39.09 5.25
CA GLY A 548 2.07 -38.68 4.38
C GLY A 548 1.64 -38.06 3.05
N GLY A 549 0.50 -37.37 2.99
CA GLY A 549 -0.02 -36.73 1.79
C GLY A 549 -0.78 -37.65 0.85
N LYS A 550 -1.09 -38.89 1.24
CA LYS A 550 -1.85 -39.88 0.45
C LYS A 550 -3.09 -40.35 1.16
N ILE A 551 -4.10 -40.76 0.41
CA ILE A 551 -5.26 -41.47 0.96
C ILE A 551 -4.86 -42.92 1.20
N ILE A 552 -4.94 -43.36 2.46
CA ILE A 552 -4.62 -44.75 2.86
C ILE A 552 -5.88 -45.60 3.06
N ASN A 553 -6.99 -44.96 3.39
CA ASN A 553 -8.29 -45.62 3.54
C ASN A 553 -9.42 -44.65 3.12
N ALA A 554 -10.44 -45.18 2.46
CA ALA A 554 -11.64 -44.46 2.04
C ALA A 554 -12.84 -45.42 2.14
N ASN A 555 -13.50 -45.44 3.30
CA ASN A 555 -14.69 -46.27 3.58
C ASN A 555 -15.94 -45.39 3.54
#